data_edfa345dcd390f1e8e71c621eb842187
#
_entry.id   edfa345dcd390f1e8e71c621eb842187
#
_cell.length_a   1.000
_cell.length_b   1.000
_cell.length_c   1.000
_cell.angle_alpha   90.00
_cell.angle_beta   90.00
_cell.angle_gamma   90.00
#
_symmetry.space_group_name_H-M   'P 1'
#
loop_
_entity.id
_entity.type
_entity.pdbx_description
1 polymer ?
#
loop_
_entity_poly.entity_id
_entity_poly.type
_entity_poly.pdbx_seq_one_letter_code
_entity_poly.pdbx_strand_id
1 'polypeptide(L)'
;MTSKTKPNFFTGQIDALTRAIGTENAIDHNQAADIIDYVHNELKLSSEQFQNLQEYFKSKYPNENLLTTLLKLRDLKPFAAGGNVFESGQTIDELTLLCMRWVAGLKMEEVLDILKFDRTDSNLVQDLAVGNIGTAQRWAKTITGDGLECDDEIMCGRYAKPPRIATFPATHPGEDLTPYEPCPVTKRVDLSSVCSHHFLPYGTLIGEGSYAIISYVPGDFVLGISKLQRVADHIARRPTIQEDLTKELYRAVSEAAQTPDVYVGIFNARHTCEYLRGSQSTDGSLTTEWFGGKFEDRKLRESVLRTVQKS
;
A
#
# COMPACT_ATOMS: atom_id res chain seq x y z
N MET A 1 -51.36 -27.25 2.06
CA MET A 1 -50.39 -26.57 2.92
C MET A 1 -49.68 -25.54 2.10
N THR A 2 -50.12 -24.31 2.13
CA THR A 2 -49.58 -23.21 1.36
C THR A 2 -48.41 -22.63 2.11
N SER A 3 -47.23 -22.77 1.51
CA SER A 3 -45.97 -22.10 1.95
C SER A 3 -46.16 -20.59 1.92
N LYS A 4 -46.31 -19.98 3.11
CA LYS A 4 -46.20 -18.53 3.26
C LYS A 4 -44.73 -18.15 3.09
N THR A 5 -44.35 -17.72 1.89
CA THR A 5 -43.12 -16.97 1.65
C THR A 5 -43.15 -15.72 2.55
N LYS A 6 -42.23 -15.62 3.48
CA LYS A 6 -42.02 -14.37 4.24
C LYS A 6 -41.75 -13.25 3.22
N PRO A 7 -42.38 -12.06 3.39
CA PRO A 7 -42.10 -10.95 2.52
C PRO A 7 -40.59 -10.63 2.63
N ASN A 8 -39.93 -10.64 1.48
CA ASN A 8 -38.49 -10.38 1.39
C ASN A 8 -38.28 -8.91 1.83
N PHE A 9 -37.75 -8.73 3.02
CA PHE A 9 -37.35 -7.43 3.58
C PHE A 9 -36.49 -6.61 2.61
N PHE A 10 -35.81 -7.32 1.71
CA PHE A 10 -34.94 -6.80 0.65
C PHE A 10 -35.69 -6.10 -0.51
N THR A 11 -36.92 -6.48 -0.83
CA THR A 11 -37.63 -5.90 -1.99
C THR A 11 -37.92 -4.41 -1.77
N GLY A 12 -38.28 -4.01 -0.56
CA GLY A 12 -38.52 -2.60 -0.22
C GLY A 12 -37.24 -1.75 -0.21
N GLN A 13 -36.09 -2.35 0.11
CA GLN A 13 -34.77 -1.67 0.08
C GLN A 13 -34.26 -1.53 -1.35
N ILE A 14 -34.48 -2.54 -2.22
CA ILE A 14 -34.15 -2.47 -3.65
C ILE A 14 -34.93 -1.34 -4.30
N ASP A 15 -36.27 -1.24 -4.03
CA ASP A 15 -37.10 -0.20 -4.57
C ASP A 15 -36.79 1.21 -4.03
N ALA A 16 -36.33 1.30 -2.78
CA ALA A 16 -35.86 2.54 -2.17
C ALA A 16 -34.53 2.98 -2.75
N LEU A 17 -33.57 2.03 -2.92
CA LEU A 17 -32.30 2.26 -3.58
C LEU A 17 -32.46 2.65 -5.05
N THR A 18 -33.29 1.92 -5.80
CA THR A 18 -33.59 2.22 -7.22
C THR A 18 -34.22 3.59 -7.37
N ARG A 19 -35.06 4.02 -6.43
CA ARG A 19 -35.65 5.37 -6.40
C ARG A 19 -34.68 6.47 -5.97
N ALA A 20 -33.73 6.16 -5.05
CA ALA A 20 -32.71 7.11 -4.60
C ALA A 20 -31.61 7.37 -5.65
N ILE A 21 -31.45 6.45 -6.61
CA ILE A 21 -30.41 6.51 -7.65
C ILE A 21 -30.79 7.48 -8.80
N GLY A 22 -32.05 7.93 -8.89
CA GLY A 22 -32.45 8.82 -9.96
C GLY A 22 -32.27 8.25 -11.38
N THR A 23 -33.18 8.56 -12.27
CA THR A 23 -33.34 7.97 -13.60
C THR A 23 -32.23 8.26 -14.62
N GLU A 24 -31.13 8.87 -14.25
CA GLU A 24 -30.07 9.31 -15.20
C GLU A 24 -28.85 8.37 -15.34
N ASN A 25 -28.65 7.39 -14.43
CA ASN A 25 -27.60 6.40 -14.58
C ASN A 25 -28.17 5.00 -14.34
N ALA A 26 -28.51 4.33 -15.42
CA ALA A 26 -29.16 3.02 -15.44
C ALA A 26 -28.24 1.91 -14.88
N ILE A 27 -28.30 1.71 -13.56
CA ILE A 27 -27.97 0.41 -12.98
C ILE A 27 -29.22 -0.43 -13.16
N ASP A 28 -29.08 -1.59 -13.82
CA ASP A 28 -30.21 -2.48 -13.99
C ASP A 28 -30.61 -3.12 -12.64
N HIS A 29 -31.81 -3.69 -12.60
CA HIS A 29 -32.37 -4.27 -11.37
C HIS A 29 -31.51 -5.43 -10.82
N ASN A 30 -30.80 -6.16 -11.67
CA ASN A 30 -29.91 -7.26 -11.30
C ASN A 30 -28.64 -6.73 -10.64
N GLN A 31 -28.04 -5.67 -11.20
CA GLN A 31 -26.88 -5.01 -10.60
C GLN A 31 -27.18 -4.42 -9.21
N ALA A 32 -28.38 -3.86 -9.03
CA ALA A 32 -28.81 -3.36 -7.71
C ALA A 32 -28.97 -4.51 -6.69
N ALA A 33 -29.51 -5.65 -7.11
CA ALA A 33 -29.62 -6.83 -6.27
C ALA A 33 -28.24 -7.37 -5.89
N ASP A 34 -27.33 -7.46 -6.84
CA ASP A 34 -25.94 -7.89 -6.64
C ASP A 34 -25.18 -7.00 -5.64
N ILE A 35 -25.39 -5.68 -5.73
CA ILE A 35 -24.76 -4.74 -4.78
C ILE A 35 -25.31 -4.92 -3.38
N ILE A 36 -26.61 -5.11 -3.23
CA ILE A 36 -27.23 -5.34 -1.92
C ILE A 36 -26.71 -6.63 -1.32
N ASP A 37 -26.62 -7.69 -2.12
CA ASP A 37 -26.05 -8.96 -1.67
C ASP A 37 -24.58 -8.79 -1.21
N TYR A 38 -23.77 -8.09 -2.00
CA TYR A 38 -22.39 -7.76 -1.66
C TYR A 38 -22.28 -6.97 -0.35
N VAL A 39 -23.07 -5.91 -0.20
CA VAL A 39 -23.04 -5.05 1.00
C VAL A 39 -23.45 -5.82 2.26
N HIS A 40 -24.52 -6.62 2.18
CA HIS A 40 -25.05 -7.30 3.35
C HIS A 40 -24.37 -8.65 3.64
N ASN A 41 -24.04 -9.44 2.63
CA ASN A 41 -23.55 -10.79 2.82
C ASN A 41 -22.01 -10.88 2.80
N GLU A 42 -21.33 -10.07 1.98
CA GLU A 42 -19.88 -10.07 1.89
C GLU A 42 -19.25 -9.00 2.81
N LEU A 43 -19.63 -7.74 2.64
CA LEU A 43 -19.14 -6.65 3.50
C LEU A 43 -19.78 -6.67 4.89
N LYS A 44 -20.93 -7.31 5.06
CA LYS A 44 -21.68 -7.42 6.33
C LYS A 44 -21.89 -6.06 6.99
N LEU A 45 -22.29 -5.07 6.20
CA LEU A 45 -22.67 -3.77 6.71
C LEU A 45 -24.12 -3.81 7.21
N SER A 46 -24.38 -3.21 8.38
CA SER A 46 -25.75 -2.95 8.81
C SER A 46 -26.43 -1.93 7.92
N SER A 47 -27.78 -1.88 7.96
CA SER A 47 -28.53 -0.86 7.21
C SER A 47 -28.14 0.56 7.60
N GLU A 48 -27.85 0.81 8.88
CA GLU A 48 -27.40 2.09 9.39
C GLU A 48 -25.99 2.43 8.86
N GLN A 49 -25.05 1.49 8.91
CA GLN A 49 -23.70 1.68 8.36
C GLN A 49 -23.74 1.98 6.86
N PHE A 50 -24.60 1.29 6.11
CA PHE A 50 -24.75 1.54 4.69
C PHE A 50 -25.37 2.91 4.40
N GLN A 51 -26.39 3.31 5.16
CA GLN A 51 -26.98 4.64 5.05
C GLN A 51 -25.95 5.75 5.35
N ASN A 52 -25.16 5.59 6.40
CA ASN A 52 -24.08 6.53 6.74
C ASN A 52 -23.03 6.63 5.62
N LEU A 53 -22.68 5.52 4.97
CA LEU A 53 -21.81 5.52 3.79
C LEU A 53 -22.44 6.31 2.63
N GLN A 54 -23.73 6.10 2.36
CA GLN A 54 -24.46 6.82 1.30
C GLN A 54 -24.48 8.34 1.56
N GLU A 55 -24.80 8.74 2.79
CA GLU A 55 -24.84 10.15 3.18
C GLU A 55 -23.47 10.81 3.08
N TYR A 56 -22.42 10.14 3.58
CA TYR A 56 -21.04 10.59 3.47
C TYR A 56 -20.63 10.75 2.00
N PHE A 57 -20.84 9.72 1.19
CA PHE A 57 -20.45 9.72 -0.22
C PHE A 57 -21.17 10.82 -0.98
N LYS A 58 -22.50 10.97 -0.79
CA LYS A 58 -23.30 12.01 -1.42
C LYS A 58 -22.87 13.42 -1.01
N SER A 59 -22.46 13.61 0.26
CA SER A 59 -22.01 14.91 0.74
C SER A 59 -20.67 15.34 0.16
N LYS A 60 -19.76 14.38 -0.07
CA LYS A 60 -18.40 14.65 -0.55
C LYS A 60 -18.28 14.59 -2.08
N TYR A 61 -19.06 13.72 -2.71
CA TYR A 61 -18.98 13.41 -4.15
C TYR A 61 -20.39 13.41 -4.77
N PRO A 62 -21.09 14.57 -4.80
CA PRO A 62 -22.50 14.64 -5.20
C PRO A 62 -22.76 14.22 -6.66
N ASN A 63 -21.73 14.25 -7.51
CA ASN A 63 -21.82 13.88 -8.92
C ASN A 63 -21.37 12.44 -9.21
N GLU A 64 -20.97 11.70 -8.18
CA GLU A 64 -20.44 10.34 -8.31
C GLU A 64 -21.45 9.31 -7.84
N ASN A 65 -21.38 8.12 -8.41
CA ASN A 65 -22.31 7.04 -8.11
C ASN A 65 -21.66 6.01 -7.16
N LEU A 66 -22.11 5.97 -5.91
CA LEU A 66 -21.64 5.01 -4.91
C LEU A 66 -21.81 3.55 -5.37
N LEU A 67 -22.90 3.23 -6.06
CA LEU A 67 -23.15 1.83 -6.45
C LEU A 67 -22.16 1.35 -7.51
N THR A 68 -21.81 2.21 -8.47
CA THR A 68 -20.75 1.92 -9.44
C THR A 68 -19.41 1.72 -8.73
N THR A 69 -19.13 2.51 -7.69
CA THR A 69 -17.91 2.39 -6.88
C THR A 69 -17.89 1.08 -6.09
N LEU A 70 -19.01 0.67 -5.50
CA LEU A 70 -19.15 -0.61 -4.80
C LEU A 70 -18.99 -1.82 -5.73
N LEU A 71 -19.51 -1.74 -6.98
CA LEU A 71 -19.27 -2.78 -7.99
C LEU A 71 -17.77 -2.93 -8.30
N LYS A 72 -17.07 -1.82 -8.51
CA LYS A 72 -15.61 -1.86 -8.70
C LYS A 72 -14.89 -2.46 -7.49
N LEU A 73 -15.29 -2.12 -6.28
CA LEU A 73 -14.72 -2.70 -5.06
C LEU A 73 -14.97 -4.20 -4.96
N ARG A 74 -16.18 -4.66 -5.28
CA ARG A 74 -16.55 -6.09 -5.33
C ARG A 74 -15.69 -6.87 -6.32
N ASP A 75 -15.44 -6.28 -7.47
CA ASP A 75 -14.74 -6.94 -8.58
C ASP A 75 -13.21 -7.03 -8.35
N LEU A 76 -12.68 -6.32 -7.35
CA LEU A 76 -11.28 -6.45 -6.94
C LEU A 76 -11.01 -7.84 -6.34
N LYS A 77 -10.01 -8.52 -6.89
CA LYS A 77 -9.59 -9.84 -6.42
C LYS A 77 -8.46 -9.71 -5.41
N PRO A 78 -8.37 -10.63 -4.43
CA PRO A 78 -7.22 -10.70 -3.54
C PRO A 78 -5.90 -10.80 -4.30
N PHE A 79 -4.86 -10.17 -3.79
CA PHE A 79 -3.50 -10.26 -4.32
C PHE A 79 -2.49 -10.39 -3.18
N ALA A 80 -1.26 -10.80 -3.51
CA ALA A 80 -0.22 -11.10 -2.52
C ALA A 80 -0.02 -9.96 -1.50
N ALA A 81 0.37 -10.28 -0.27
CA ALA A 81 0.57 -9.29 0.79
C ALA A 81 1.60 -8.21 0.38
N GLY A 82 2.75 -8.60 -0.15
CA GLY A 82 3.76 -7.70 -0.67
C GLY A 82 3.49 -7.14 -2.08
N GLY A 83 2.36 -7.51 -2.71
CA GLY A 83 2.00 -7.07 -4.05
C GLY A 83 1.36 -5.69 -4.10
N ASN A 84 1.26 -5.16 -5.31
CA ASN A 84 0.55 -3.93 -5.63
C ASN A 84 -0.64 -4.24 -6.55
N VAL A 85 -1.73 -3.51 -6.40
CA VAL A 85 -2.97 -3.72 -7.16
C VAL A 85 -2.75 -3.62 -8.68
N PHE A 86 -1.96 -2.65 -9.13
CA PHE A 86 -1.67 -2.45 -10.56
C PHE A 86 -0.74 -3.53 -11.11
N GLU A 87 0.27 -3.96 -10.34
CA GLU A 87 1.17 -5.06 -10.70
C GLU A 87 0.45 -6.41 -10.77
N SER A 88 -0.67 -6.56 -10.05
CA SER A 88 -1.53 -7.74 -10.15
C SER A 88 -2.44 -7.76 -11.37
N GLY A 89 -2.33 -6.76 -12.26
CA GLY A 89 -3.16 -6.61 -13.46
C GLY A 89 -4.55 -6.04 -13.19
N GLN A 90 -4.78 -5.53 -11.99
CA GLN A 90 -6.02 -4.87 -11.59
C GLN A 90 -5.86 -3.36 -11.58
N THR A 91 -6.97 -2.64 -11.53
CA THR A 91 -6.98 -1.18 -11.42
C THR A 91 -7.92 -0.75 -10.31
N ILE A 92 -7.55 0.32 -9.62
CA ILE A 92 -8.36 0.97 -8.61
C ILE A 92 -8.39 2.48 -8.89
N ASP A 93 -9.52 3.13 -8.67
CA ASP A 93 -9.61 4.59 -8.67
C ASP A 93 -9.71 5.14 -7.23
N GLU A 94 -9.57 6.45 -7.11
CA GLU A 94 -9.56 7.12 -5.81
C GLU A 94 -10.87 6.91 -5.03
N LEU A 95 -12.01 6.89 -5.72
CA LEU A 95 -13.30 6.67 -5.09
C LEU A 95 -13.45 5.24 -4.56
N THR A 96 -12.97 4.26 -5.32
CA THR A 96 -12.97 2.86 -4.91
C THR A 96 -12.04 2.66 -3.70
N LEU A 97 -10.86 3.28 -3.70
CA LEU A 97 -9.93 3.25 -2.56
C LEU A 97 -10.54 3.92 -1.32
N LEU A 98 -11.19 5.07 -1.49
CA LEU A 98 -11.90 5.75 -0.40
C LEU A 98 -13.02 4.89 0.19
N CYS A 99 -13.83 4.25 -0.67
CA CYS A 99 -14.88 3.35 -0.25
C CYS A 99 -14.33 2.15 0.52
N MET A 100 -13.24 1.54 0.02
CA MET A 100 -12.51 0.47 0.71
C MET A 100 -12.05 0.90 2.09
N ARG A 101 -11.44 2.09 2.19
CA ARG A 101 -10.98 2.68 3.46
C ARG A 101 -12.13 2.84 4.46
N TRP A 102 -13.24 3.39 3.97
CA TRP A 102 -14.41 3.62 4.82
C TRP A 102 -14.96 2.32 5.39
N VAL A 103 -15.11 1.29 4.54
CA VAL A 103 -15.55 -0.04 4.96
C VAL A 103 -14.55 -0.68 5.93
N ALA A 104 -13.25 -0.58 5.67
CA ALA A 104 -12.21 -1.09 6.58
C ALA A 104 -12.29 -0.40 7.96
N GLY A 105 -12.52 0.91 7.99
CA GLY A 105 -12.74 1.66 9.23
C GLY A 105 -13.95 1.16 10.01
N LEU A 106 -15.10 0.91 9.36
CA LEU A 106 -16.27 0.34 10.02
C LEU A 106 -15.99 -1.04 10.63
N LYS A 107 -15.23 -1.88 9.92
CA LYS A 107 -14.84 -3.20 10.45
C LYS A 107 -13.86 -3.09 11.60
N MET A 108 -12.98 -2.11 11.60
CA MET A 108 -12.12 -1.83 12.75
C MET A 108 -12.92 -1.35 13.97
N GLU A 109 -14.01 -0.61 13.77
CA GLU A 109 -14.95 -0.28 14.86
C GLU A 109 -15.53 -1.52 15.51
N GLU A 110 -15.98 -2.50 14.70
CA GLU A 110 -16.47 -3.78 15.21
C GLU A 110 -15.38 -4.54 16.01
N VAL A 111 -14.11 -4.49 15.56
CA VAL A 111 -12.99 -5.06 16.31
C VAL A 111 -12.82 -4.38 17.68
N LEU A 112 -12.89 -3.05 17.74
CA LEU A 112 -12.81 -2.30 19.00
C LEU A 112 -13.95 -2.67 19.95
N ASP A 113 -15.17 -2.87 19.44
CA ASP A 113 -16.32 -3.33 20.22
C ASP A 113 -16.12 -4.75 20.79
N ILE A 114 -15.58 -5.66 19.98
CA ILE A 114 -15.24 -7.04 20.42
C ILE A 114 -14.18 -7.00 21.53
N LEU A 115 -13.19 -6.14 21.39
CA LEU A 115 -12.11 -5.95 22.37
C LEU A 115 -12.55 -5.13 23.60
N LYS A 116 -13.82 -4.69 23.66
CA LYS A 116 -14.43 -3.96 24.77
C LYS A 116 -13.80 -2.58 25.04
N PHE A 117 -13.31 -1.92 24.00
CA PHE A 117 -12.94 -0.52 24.12
C PHE A 117 -14.18 0.36 24.29
N ASP A 118 -14.09 1.35 25.18
CA ASP A 118 -15.16 2.32 25.37
C ASP A 118 -15.17 3.31 24.19
N ARG A 119 -16.14 3.11 23.28
CA ARG A 119 -16.28 3.94 22.07
C ARG A 119 -16.70 5.38 22.36
N THR A 120 -17.03 5.73 23.62
CA THR A 120 -17.30 7.09 24.06
C THR A 120 -16.05 7.82 24.55
N ASP A 121 -14.92 7.10 24.70
CA ASP A 121 -13.64 7.69 25.05
C ASP A 121 -13.20 8.70 23.97
N SER A 122 -12.92 9.94 24.38
CA SER A 122 -12.52 11.04 23.51
C SER A 122 -11.26 10.78 22.67
N ASN A 123 -10.43 9.80 23.07
CA ASN A 123 -9.26 9.38 22.30
C ASN A 123 -9.62 8.44 21.13
N LEU A 124 -10.77 7.81 21.17
CA LEU A 124 -11.25 6.85 20.16
C LEU A 124 -12.34 7.43 19.27
N VAL A 125 -13.10 8.40 19.78
CA VAL A 125 -14.28 8.96 19.08
C VAL A 125 -13.85 9.80 17.88
N GLN A 126 -14.64 9.67 16.82
CA GLN A 126 -14.60 10.55 15.68
C GLN A 126 -15.50 11.77 15.94
N ASP A 127 -14.92 12.96 15.94
CA ASP A 127 -15.67 14.22 15.94
C ASP A 127 -15.49 14.92 14.60
N LEU A 128 -16.44 14.69 13.70
CA LEU A 128 -16.46 15.27 12.34
C LEU A 128 -16.60 16.80 12.36
N ALA A 129 -17.25 17.36 13.39
CA ALA A 129 -17.48 18.79 13.48
C ALA A 129 -16.16 19.58 13.67
N VAL A 130 -15.18 18.97 14.35
CA VAL A 130 -13.84 19.53 14.53
C VAL A 130 -12.77 18.89 13.63
N GLY A 131 -13.19 18.08 12.65
CA GLY A 131 -12.28 17.41 11.72
C GLY A 131 -11.46 16.26 12.35
N ASN A 132 -11.84 15.78 13.51
CA ASN A 132 -11.17 14.67 14.17
C ASN A 132 -11.70 13.34 13.64
N ILE A 133 -10.82 12.58 13.01
CA ILE A 133 -11.10 11.20 12.58
C ILE A 133 -10.74 10.27 13.75
N GLY A 134 -11.68 9.37 14.12
CA GLY A 134 -11.47 8.39 15.20
C GLY A 134 -10.42 7.34 14.85
N THR A 135 -10.05 6.57 15.86
CA THR A 135 -9.00 5.53 15.78
C THR A 135 -9.22 4.55 14.62
N ALA A 136 -10.44 4.09 14.41
CA ALA A 136 -10.77 3.13 13.37
C ALA A 136 -10.47 3.66 11.96
N GLN A 137 -10.85 4.90 11.68
CA GLN A 137 -10.61 5.52 10.38
C GLN A 137 -9.14 5.89 10.16
N ARG A 138 -8.42 6.30 11.22
CA ARG A 138 -6.97 6.52 11.16
C ARG A 138 -6.23 5.23 10.84
N TRP A 139 -6.62 4.13 11.48
CA TRP A 139 -6.05 2.81 11.20
C TRP A 139 -6.31 2.38 9.76
N ALA A 140 -7.54 2.55 9.26
CA ALA A 140 -7.87 2.25 7.87
C ALA A 140 -7.05 3.09 6.89
N LYS A 141 -6.84 4.39 7.18
CA LYS A 141 -5.99 5.29 6.39
C LYS A 141 -4.54 4.81 6.37
N THR A 142 -3.98 4.43 7.51
CA THR A 142 -2.61 3.89 7.61
C THR A 142 -2.38 2.69 6.67
N ILE A 143 -3.43 1.86 6.46
CA ILE A 143 -3.34 0.68 5.58
C ILE A 143 -3.54 1.04 4.11
N THR A 144 -4.47 1.94 3.80
CA THR A 144 -4.86 2.21 2.41
C THR A 144 -4.12 3.39 1.78
N GLY A 145 -3.51 4.24 2.59
CA GLY A 145 -2.99 5.54 2.14
C GLY A 145 -4.09 6.58 1.96
N ASP A 146 -3.75 7.79 1.53
CA ASP A 146 -4.69 8.89 1.34
C ASP A 146 -5.14 9.08 -0.11
N GLY A 147 -4.46 8.44 -1.05
CA GLY A 147 -4.77 8.48 -2.48
C GLY A 147 -3.99 7.43 -3.26
N LEU A 148 -3.94 7.60 -4.58
CA LEU A 148 -3.23 6.69 -5.49
C LEU A 148 -1.75 7.05 -5.70
N GLU A 149 -1.26 8.06 -5.03
CA GLU A 149 0.18 8.34 -4.92
C GLU A 149 0.69 7.71 -3.61
N CYS A 150 1.92 7.22 -3.62
CA CYS A 150 2.52 6.71 -2.39
C CYS A 150 2.98 7.90 -1.55
N ASP A 151 2.18 8.22 -0.55
CA ASP A 151 2.41 9.25 0.45
C ASP A 151 3.19 8.69 1.65
N ASP A 152 3.00 9.23 2.83
CA ASP A 152 3.74 8.83 4.03
C ASP A 152 3.12 7.63 4.79
N GLU A 153 2.02 7.07 4.32
CA GLU A 153 1.36 5.97 5.02
C GLU A 153 2.07 4.61 4.77
N ILE A 154 2.16 3.80 5.83
CA ILE A 154 3.07 2.65 5.90
C ILE A 154 2.74 1.48 4.94
N MET A 155 1.50 1.41 4.45
CA MET A 155 1.06 0.38 3.49
C MET A 155 0.50 0.95 2.19
N CYS A 156 0.68 2.25 1.92
CA CYS A 156 0.16 2.91 0.73
C CYS A 156 0.67 2.30 -0.60
N GLY A 157 1.85 1.72 -0.60
CA GLY A 157 2.44 1.09 -1.78
C GLY A 157 1.63 -0.08 -2.35
N ARG A 158 0.66 -0.63 -1.60
CA ARG A 158 -0.25 -1.66 -2.11
C ARG A 158 -1.23 -1.12 -3.15
N TYR A 159 -1.65 0.12 -3.00
CA TYR A 159 -2.73 0.73 -3.78
C TYR A 159 -2.27 1.92 -4.61
N ALA A 160 -1.05 2.40 -4.37
CA ALA A 160 -0.49 3.51 -5.11
C ALA A 160 -0.02 3.11 -6.51
N LYS A 161 -0.14 4.02 -7.45
CA LYS A 161 0.42 3.86 -8.79
C LYS A 161 1.94 3.74 -8.72
N PRO A 162 2.56 2.90 -9.57
CA PRO A 162 4.02 2.85 -9.67
C PRO A 162 4.63 4.23 -9.93
N PRO A 163 5.75 4.56 -9.29
CA PRO A 163 6.36 5.87 -9.43
C PRO A 163 6.84 6.11 -10.86
N ARG A 164 6.67 7.33 -11.35
CA ARG A 164 7.20 7.71 -12.65
C ARG A 164 8.72 7.77 -12.62
N ILE A 165 9.36 6.90 -13.39
CA ILE A 165 10.82 6.84 -13.50
C ILE A 165 11.29 7.80 -14.60
N ALA A 166 12.21 8.69 -14.24
CA ALA A 166 12.95 9.51 -15.20
C ALA A 166 14.38 8.96 -15.33
N THR A 167 14.78 8.71 -16.56
CA THR A 167 16.11 8.26 -16.94
C THR A 167 16.79 9.28 -17.82
N PHE A 168 18.10 9.30 -17.80
CA PHE A 168 18.95 10.16 -18.63
C PHE A 168 19.94 9.26 -19.37
N PRO A 169 20.33 9.57 -20.61
CA PRO A 169 21.41 8.86 -21.27
C PRO A 169 22.68 8.88 -20.41
N ALA A 170 23.34 7.74 -20.29
CA ALA A 170 24.61 7.64 -19.56
C ALA A 170 25.76 8.29 -20.30
N THR A 171 25.62 8.45 -21.64
CA THR A 171 26.59 9.12 -22.53
C THR A 171 25.91 10.25 -23.28
N HIS A 172 26.66 11.33 -23.54
CA HIS A 172 26.18 12.39 -24.43
C HIS A 172 26.36 11.99 -25.90
N PRO A 173 25.40 12.32 -26.78
CA PRO A 173 25.55 12.05 -28.22
C PRO A 173 26.81 12.77 -28.77
N GLY A 174 27.70 12.00 -29.39
CA GLY A 174 28.94 12.52 -30.04
C GLY A 174 30.20 12.47 -29.14
N GLU A 175 30.10 12.01 -27.92
CA GLU A 175 31.29 11.69 -27.11
C GLU A 175 31.76 10.25 -27.39
N ASP A 176 32.96 10.13 -27.92
CA ASP A 176 33.66 8.86 -28.10
C ASP A 176 34.23 8.45 -26.73
N LEU A 177 33.34 8.05 -25.81
CA LEU A 177 33.77 7.60 -24.50
C LEU A 177 34.27 6.18 -24.68
N THR A 178 35.60 6.01 -24.60
CA THR A 178 36.18 4.72 -24.22
C THR A 178 35.45 4.21 -22.98
N PRO A 179 35.11 2.91 -22.93
CA PRO A 179 34.30 2.39 -21.82
C PRO A 179 34.99 2.74 -20.51
N TYR A 180 34.42 3.72 -19.81
CA TYR A 180 34.77 4.05 -18.44
C TYR A 180 34.66 2.78 -17.61
N GLU A 181 35.63 2.51 -16.76
CA GLU A 181 35.43 1.50 -15.73
C GLU A 181 34.13 1.83 -15.00
N PRO A 182 33.19 0.87 -14.89
CA PRO A 182 31.87 1.18 -14.42
C PRO A 182 31.90 1.74 -13.00
N CYS A 183 31.58 3.02 -12.89
CA CYS A 183 31.44 3.69 -11.61
C CYS A 183 30.03 3.39 -11.07
N PRO A 184 29.88 2.70 -9.94
CA PRO A 184 28.55 2.44 -9.38
C PRO A 184 27.94 3.73 -8.86
N VAL A 185 26.67 3.96 -9.22
CA VAL A 185 25.82 4.98 -8.60
C VAL A 185 25.23 4.40 -7.34
N THR A 186 25.59 4.96 -6.20
CA THR A 186 25.19 4.46 -4.88
C THR A 186 24.37 5.50 -4.14
N LYS A 187 23.27 5.07 -3.57
CA LYS A 187 22.44 5.92 -2.72
C LYS A 187 22.05 5.19 -1.44
N ARG A 188 22.20 5.87 -0.31
CA ARG A 188 21.54 5.50 0.93
C ARG A 188 20.08 5.88 0.84
N VAL A 189 19.17 4.98 1.20
CA VAL A 189 17.72 5.17 1.17
C VAL A 189 17.12 4.86 2.52
N ASP A 190 16.03 5.55 2.82
CA ASP A 190 15.23 5.27 4.00
C ASP A 190 14.15 4.26 3.64
N LEU A 191 13.91 3.29 4.51
CA LEU A 191 12.90 2.25 4.33
C LEU A 191 11.97 2.21 5.53
N SER A 192 10.68 2.21 5.25
CA SER A 192 9.64 1.91 6.22
C SER A 192 8.74 0.85 5.63
N SER A 193 8.58 -0.27 6.33
CA SER A 193 7.80 -1.41 5.90
C SER A 193 7.03 -2.02 7.05
N VAL A 194 6.14 -2.96 6.74
CA VAL A 194 5.33 -3.70 7.68
C VAL A 194 5.57 -5.19 7.50
N CYS A 195 5.88 -5.87 8.60
CA CYS A 195 6.04 -7.33 8.57
C CYS A 195 4.68 -7.99 8.24
N SER A 196 4.65 -8.80 7.17
CA SER A 196 3.42 -9.47 6.72
C SER A 196 2.82 -10.44 7.75
N HIS A 197 3.59 -10.88 8.75
CA HIS A 197 3.12 -11.83 9.77
C HIS A 197 2.27 -11.15 10.86
N HIS A 198 2.60 -9.92 11.25
CA HIS A 198 1.95 -9.25 12.38
C HIS A 198 1.45 -7.85 12.07
N PHE A 199 1.68 -7.34 10.87
CA PHE A 199 1.43 -5.96 10.48
C PHE A 199 2.10 -4.94 11.42
N LEU A 200 3.25 -5.31 12.00
CA LEU A 200 4.08 -4.43 12.82
C LEU A 200 5.23 -3.85 11.99
N PRO A 201 5.58 -2.57 12.20
CA PRO A 201 6.56 -1.90 11.37
C PRO A 201 7.98 -2.44 11.57
N TYR A 202 8.77 -2.35 10.52
CA TYR A 202 10.22 -2.55 10.53
C TYR A 202 10.88 -1.64 9.47
N GLY A 203 12.18 -1.49 9.54
CA GLY A 203 12.92 -0.74 8.51
C GLY A 203 14.08 0.06 9.09
N THR A 204 14.59 1.00 8.30
CA THR A 204 15.75 1.80 8.67
C THR A 204 15.41 3.00 9.55
N LEU A 205 14.13 3.39 9.63
CA LEU A 205 13.67 4.46 10.50
C LEU A 205 13.45 4.02 11.96
N ILE A 206 13.59 2.71 12.23
CA ILE A 206 13.39 2.12 13.55
C ILE A 206 14.73 1.69 14.12
N GLY A 207 15.24 2.46 15.07
CA GLY A 207 16.49 2.19 15.78
C GLY A 207 17.73 2.83 15.13
N GLU A 208 18.69 3.13 15.99
CA GLU A 208 19.97 3.69 15.58
C GLU A 208 20.84 2.68 14.81
N GLY A 209 21.61 3.18 13.84
CA GLY A 209 22.54 2.36 13.07
C GLY A 209 21.91 1.52 11.95
N SER A 210 20.59 1.59 11.77
CA SER A 210 19.92 0.97 10.63
C SER A 210 20.09 1.81 9.36
N TYR A 211 20.35 1.17 8.22
CA TYR A 211 20.44 1.86 6.93
C TYR A 211 20.19 0.89 5.77
N ALA A 212 19.78 1.42 4.63
CA ALA A 212 19.69 0.68 3.39
C ALA A 212 20.49 1.35 2.27
N ILE A 213 21.03 0.54 1.39
CA ILE A 213 21.85 0.97 0.26
C ILE A 213 21.24 0.37 -1.00
N ILE A 214 21.09 1.19 -2.01
CA ILE A 214 20.86 0.79 -3.39
C ILE A 214 22.05 1.27 -4.21
N SER A 215 22.68 0.36 -4.93
CA SER A 215 23.79 0.66 -5.84
C SER A 215 23.55 -0.03 -7.18
N TYR A 216 23.82 0.64 -8.28
CA TYR A 216 23.78 0.03 -9.60
C TYR A 216 24.87 0.57 -10.48
N VAL A 217 25.32 -0.23 -11.42
CA VAL A 217 26.22 0.21 -12.47
C VAL A 217 25.35 0.59 -13.68
N PRO A 218 25.36 1.87 -14.09
CA PRO A 218 24.58 2.30 -15.26
C PRO A 218 24.97 1.49 -16.52
N GLY A 219 23.94 1.10 -17.28
CA GLY A 219 24.08 0.70 -18.67
C GLY A 219 23.96 1.93 -19.57
N ASP A 220 22.97 1.93 -20.45
CA ASP A 220 22.71 3.04 -21.38
C ASP A 220 22.07 4.26 -20.69
N PHE A 221 21.54 4.08 -19.47
CA PHE A 221 20.77 5.10 -18.74
C PHE A 221 21.21 5.25 -17.29
N VAL A 222 21.05 6.48 -16.79
CA VAL A 222 21.20 6.85 -15.39
C VAL A 222 19.83 7.26 -14.83
N LEU A 223 19.48 6.74 -13.66
CA LEU A 223 18.26 7.12 -12.96
C LEU A 223 18.40 8.50 -12.30
N GLY A 224 17.35 9.31 -12.39
CA GLY A 224 17.30 10.55 -11.62
C GLY A 224 17.47 10.29 -10.12
N ILE A 225 18.25 11.11 -9.43
CA ILE A 225 18.70 10.87 -8.04
C ILE A 225 17.55 10.61 -7.04
N SER A 226 16.39 11.25 -7.25
CA SER A 226 15.20 11.03 -6.40
C SER A 226 14.46 9.73 -6.70
N LYS A 227 14.76 9.06 -7.83
CA LYS A 227 13.97 7.91 -8.27
C LYS A 227 14.26 6.66 -7.45
N LEU A 228 15.50 6.48 -7.02
CA LEU A 228 15.84 5.36 -6.14
C LEU A 228 15.05 5.39 -4.83
N GLN A 229 14.87 6.57 -4.21
CA GLN A 229 14.04 6.69 -3.00
C GLN A 229 12.57 6.40 -3.30
N ARG A 230 12.02 6.93 -4.41
CA ARG A 230 10.61 6.70 -4.78
C ARG A 230 10.32 5.23 -5.10
N VAL A 231 11.25 4.53 -5.75
CA VAL A 231 11.14 3.09 -5.97
C VAL A 231 11.19 2.36 -4.63
N ALA A 232 12.12 2.76 -3.74
CA ALA A 232 12.24 2.17 -2.42
C ALA A 232 10.97 2.36 -1.59
N ASP A 233 10.40 3.55 -1.55
CA ASP A 233 9.15 3.85 -0.85
C ASP A 233 7.98 3.01 -1.40
N HIS A 234 7.83 2.97 -2.72
CA HIS A 234 6.74 2.23 -3.36
C HIS A 234 6.80 0.72 -3.09
N ILE A 235 7.99 0.14 -3.04
CA ILE A 235 8.18 -1.29 -2.76
C ILE A 235 8.14 -1.57 -1.26
N ALA A 236 8.77 -0.73 -0.42
CA ALA A 236 8.86 -0.97 1.00
C ALA A 236 7.52 -0.80 1.72
N ARG A 237 6.67 0.13 1.28
CA ARG A 237 5.36 0.39 1.91
C ARG A 237 4.30 -0.64 1.54
N ARG A 238 4.65 -1.92 1.72
CA ARG A 238 3.80 -3.09 1.49
C ARG A 238 4.08 -4.11 2.59
N PRO A 239 3.07 -4.87 3.08
CA PRO A 239 3.33 -5.93 4.05
C PRO A 239 4.22 -7.03 3.45
N THR A 240 5.45 -7.15 3.93
CA THR A 240 6.41 -8.13 3.44
C THR A 240 7.39 -8.55 4.55
N ILE A 241 8.21 -9.55 4.31
CA ILE A 241 9.38 -9.87 5.15
C ILE A 241 10.61 -9.20 4.55
N GLN A 242 11.63 -8.96 5.37
CA GLN A 242 12.81 -8.20 4.94
C GLN A 242 13.57 -8.87 3.79
N GLU A 243 13.63 -10.19 3.79
CA GLU A 243 14.28 -10.99 2.75
C GLU A 243 13.61 -10.77 1.39
N ASP A 244 12.29 -10.82 1.34
CA ASP A 244 11.53 -10.56 0.12
C ASP A 244 11.61 -9.09 -0.29
N LEU A 245 11.55 -8.16 0.68
CA LEU A 245 11.72 -6.72 0.41
C LEU A 245 13.06 -6.45 -0.30
N THR A 246 14.15 -7.02 0.21
CA THR A 246 15.48 -6.84 -0.38
C THR A 246 15.53 -7.32 -1.82
N LYS A 247 14.92 -8.47 -2.09
CA LYS A 247 14.83 -9.08 -3.42
C LYS A 247 13.94 -8.28 -4.38
N GLU A 248 12.79 -7.80 -3.91
CA GLU A 248 11.88 -7.01 -4.72
C GLU A 248 12.46 -5.63 -5.05
N LEU A 249 13.18 -5.01 -4.11
CA LEU A 249 13.94 -3.78 -4.38
C LEU A 249 15.02 -4.00 -5.46
N TYR A 250 15.76 -5.11 -5.39
CA TYR A 250 16.71 -5.47 -6.44
C TYR A 250 16.02 -5.56 -7.81
N ARG A 251 14.89 -6.26 -7.89
CA ARG A 251 14.14 -6.44 -9.15
C ARG A 251 13.63 -5.10 -9.69
N ALA A 252 13.01 -4.30 -8.83
CA ALA A 252 12.44 -3.01 -9.23
C ALA A 252 13.52 -2.03 -9.70
N VAL A 253 14.69 -2.01 -9.04
CA VAL A 253 15.82 -1.16 -9.46
C VAL A 253 16.44 -1.69 -10.74
N SER A 254 16.59 -3.01 -10.88
CA SER A 254 17.14 -3.64 -12.08
C SER A 254 16.27 -3.34 -13.31
N GLU A 255 14.96 -3.39 -13.16
CA GLU A 255 14.01 -3.03 -14.19
C GLU A 255 14.06 -1.53 -14.52
N ALA A 256 14.03 -0.68 -13.50
CA ALA A 256 14.05 0.77 -13.67
C ALA A 256 15.34 1.27 -14.33
N ALA A 257 16.49 0.70 -13.96
CA ALA A 257 17.80 1.05 -14.49
C ALA A 257 18.18 0.27 -15.77
N GLN A 258 17.35 -0.70 -16.16
CA GLN A 258 17.58 -1.60 -17.31
C GLN A 258 18.95 -2.28 -17.28
N THR A 259 19.38 -2.72 -16.09
CA THR A 259 20.65 -3.40 -15.88
C THR A 259 20.53 -4.47 -14.80
N PRO A 260 21.17 -5.64 -14.95
CA PRO A 260 21.28 -6.63 -13.89
C PRO A 260 22.36 -6.28 -12.84
N ASP A 261 23.18 -5.26 -13.11
CA ASP A 261 24.31 -4.84 -12.29
C ASP A 261 23.79 -4.02 -11.10
N VAL A 262 23.10 -4.66 -10.17
CA VAL A 262 22.45 -4.01 -9.03
C VAL A 262 22.84 -4.70 -7.73
N TYR A 263 22.97 -3.91 -6.67
CA TYR A 263 23.17 -4.33 -5.31
C TYR A 263 22.18 -3.61 -4.39
N VAL A 264 21.53 -4.37 -3.54
CA VAL A 264 20.67 -3.86 -2.48
C VAL A 264 21.10 -4.49 -1.15
N GLY A 265 21.30 -3.66 -0.14
CA GLY A 265 21.57 -4.12 1.22
C GLY A 265 20.71 -3.35 2.22
N ILE A 266 20.11 -4.08 3.17
CA ILE A 266 19.38 -3.53 4.32
C ILE A 266 20.12 -4.01 5.55
N PHE A 267 20.68 -3.06 6.31
CA PHE A 267 21.60 -3.34 7.41
C PHE A 267 21.02 -2.94 8.75
N ASN A 268 21.20 -3.81 9.73
CA ASN A 268 20.81 -3.58 11.12
C ASN A 268 19.35 -3.15 11.28
N ALA A 269 18.45 -3.57 10.37
CA ALA A 269 17.05 -3.24 10.48
C ALA A 269 16.43 -3.90 11.71
N ARG A 270 15.68 -3.13 12.49
CA ARG A 270 14.99 -3.61 13.69
C ARG A 270 13.53 -3.93 13.35
N HIS A 271 13.06 -5.02 13.91
CA HIS A 271 11.70 -5.51 13.74
C HIS A 271 10.90 -5.33 15.03
N THR A 272 9.88 -4.49 15.00
CA THR A 272 9.04 -4.27 16.19
C THR A 272 8.30 -5.52 16.62
N CYS A 273 8.05 -6.46 15.71
CA CYS A 273 7.47 -7.75 16.04
C CYS A 273 8.40 -8.66 16.87
N GLU A 274 9.69 -8.40 16.89
CA GLU A 274 10.65 -9.14 17.72
C GLU A 274 10.72 -8.57 19.14
N TYR A 275 10.85 -7.26 19.30
CA TYR A 275 11.02 -6.70 20.64
C TYR A 275 9.73 -6.42 21.40
N LEU A 276 8.58 -6.26 20.72
CA LEU A 276 7.28 -6.05 21.38
C LEU A 276 6.61 -7.33 21.83
N ARG A 277 7.05 -8.48 21.29
CA ARG A 277 6.46 -9.79 21.60
C ARG A 277 7.47 -10.92 21.39
N GLY A 278 7.13 -12.12 21.82
CA GLY A 278 7.96 -13.30 21.60
C GLY A 278 9.27 -13.23 22.36
N SER A 279 10.39 -13.17 21.66
CA SER A 279 11.74 -13.13 22.24
C SER A 279 12.02 -11.87 23.06
N GLN A 280 11.31 -10.78 22.77
CA GLN A 280 11.52 -9.47 23.38
C GLN A 280 12.99 -8.99 23.32
N SER A 281 13.68 -9.37 22.25
CA SER A 281 15.06 -8.92 22.02
C SER A 281 15.11 -7.44 21.68
N THR A 282 15.75 -6.65 22.52
CA THR A 282 15.92 -5.20 22.31
C THR A 282 17.06 -4.86 21.39
N ASP A 283 18.03 -5.77 21.24
CA ASP A 283 19.26 -5.56 20.45
C ASP A 283 19.28 -6.37 19.14
N GLY A 284 18.23 -7.16 18.89
CA GLY A 284 18.08 -7.93 17.67
C GLY A 284 18.01 -7.03 16.44
N SER A 285 18.81 -7.34 15.44
CA SER A 285 18.78 -6.67 14.15
C SER A 285 19.01 -7.67 13.02
N LEU A 286 18.42 -7.41 11.87
CA LEU A 286 18.53 -8.25 10.68
C LEU A 286 19.27 -7.50 9.56
N THR A 287 20.18 -8.21 8.91
CA THR A 287 20.86 -7.73 7.70
C THR A 287 20.53 -8.66 6.54
N THR A 288 20.12 -8.09 5.42
CA THR A 288 19.84 -8.82 4.18
C THR A 288 20.49 -8.12 3.00
N GLU A 289 20.99 -8.91 2.06
CA GLU A 289 21.63 -8.41 0.85
C GLU A 289 21.12 -9.20 -0.36
N TRP A 290 20.93 -8.51 -1.49
CA TRP A 290 20.67 -9.12 -2.78
C TRP A 290 21.43 -8.39 -3.88
N PHE A 291 22.03 -9.15 -4.80
CA PHE A 291 22.87 -8.57 -5.84
C PHE A 291 22.91 -9.46 -7.08
N GLY A 292 23.35 -8.87 -8.20
CA GLY A 292 23.56 -9.58 -9.45
C GLY A 292 24.51 -8.81 -10.38
N GLY A 293 24.79 -9.42 -11.52
CA GLY A 293 25.68 -8.87 -12.52
C GLY A 293 27.07 -8.57 -11.99
N LYS A 294 27.60 -7.38 -12.24
CA LYS A 294 28.96 -6.98 -11.79
C LYS A 294 29.12 -7.00 -10.27
N PHE A 295 28.02 -6.91 -9.51
CA PHE A 295 28.08 -7.02 -8.06
C PHE A 295 28.26 -8.47 -7.53
N GLU A 296 28.34 -9.47 -8.39
CA GLU A 296 28.87 -10.78 -8.02
C GLU A 296 30.36 -10.70 -7.62
N ASP A 297 31.08 -9.69 -8.12
CA ASP A 297 32.41 -9.37 -7.62
C ASP A 297 32.36 -8.80 -6.20
N ARG A 298 32.95 -9.57 -5.27
CA ARG A 298 33.03 -9.18 -3.85
C ARG A 298 33.77 -7.87 -3.64
N LYS A 299 34.85 -7.60 -4.43
CA LYS A 299 35.64 -6.37 -4.26
C LYS A 299 34.82 -5.13 -4.58
N LEU A 300 33.95 -5.20 -5.60
CA LEU A 300 33.05 -4.11 -5.95
C LEU A 300 32.06 -3.85 -4.82
N ARG A 301 31.44 -4.89 -4.25
CA ARG A 301 30.53 -4.73 -3.09
C ARG A 301 31.23 -4.11 -1.89
N GLU A 302 32.41 -4.63 -1.52
CA GLU A 302 33.19 -4.07 -0.40
C GLU A 302 33.59 -2.61 -0.64
N SER A 303 33.86 -2.22 -1.87
CA SER A 303 34.17 -0.84 -2.23
C SER A 303 32.98 0.07 -1.98
N VAL A 304 31.76 -0.33 -2.43
CA VAL A 304 30.51 0.41 -2.21
C VAL A 304 30.25 0.56 -0.70
N LEU A 305 30.35 -0.52 0.07
CA LEU A 305 30.10 -0.50 1.50
C LEU A 305 31.08 0.43 2.24
N ARG A 306 32.35 0.41 1.89
CA ARG A 306 33.37 1.32 2.46
C ARG A 306 33.08 2.79 2.16
N THR A 307 32.57 3.10 0.98
CA THR A 307 32.22 4.46 0.59
C THR A 307 31.07 5.01 1.42
N VAL A 308 30.03 4.19 1.64
CA VAL A 308 28.85 4.60 2.39
C VAL A 308 29.09 4.68 3.91
N GLN A 309 29.97 3.84 4.46
CA GLN A 309 30.31 3.89 5.89
C GLN A 309 31.16 5.12 6.28
N LYS A 310 31.78 5.79 5.32
CA LYS A 310 32.59 6.99 5.53
C LYS A 310 31.81 8.30 5.37
N SER A 311 30.62 8.24 4.79
CA SER A 311 29.70 9.36 4.60
C SER A 311 28.64 9.43 5.71
#